data_7aa01d502648510cdc44a77e8e9921cb
#
_entry.id   7aa01d502648510cdc44a77e8e9921cb
#
_cell.length_a   1.000
_cell.length_b   1.000
_cell.length_c   1.000
_cell.angle_alpha   90.00
_cell.angle_beta   90.00
_cell.angle_gamma   90.00
#
_symmetry.space_group_name_H-M   'P 1'
#
loop_
_entity.id
_entity.type
_entity.pdbx_description
1 polymer ?
#
loop_
_entity_poly.entity_id
_entity_poly.type
_entity_poly.pdbx_seq_one_letter_code
_entity_poly.pdbx_strand_id
1 'polypeptide(L)'
;MRSTIAFANFKGGVGKTTCAVNIAGCLAYHFKQKVLLIDLDVQSSLGQWLMEPEWWHNWSKHRRKTSYQIFLDIIMGSHAWSIDSSTFSHKMCPNLLVCPATFDMLDLDTQLHHALNKPSHPKPFQCSKELRGHHSHLISRLSGEAAMQ
;
A
#
# COMPACT_ATOMS: atom_id res chain seq x y z
N MET A 1 19.88 -5.32 3.50
CA MET A 1 19.58 -3.89 3.29
C MET A 1 18.15 -3.80 2.75
N ARG A 2 17.32 -2.91 3.27
CA ARG A 2 15.93 -2.72 2.82
C ARG A 2 15.87 -1.43 2.02
N SER A 3 15.23 -1.45 0.86
CA SER A 3 15.15 -0.30 -0.03
C SER A 3 13.71 -0.03 -0.41
N THR A 4 13.33 1.24 -0.50
CA THR A 4 12.04 1.68 -1.00
C THR A 4 12.26 2.44 -2.30
N ILE A 5 11.49 2.10 -3.33
CA ILE A 5 11.50 2.75 -4.63
C ILE A 5 10.11 3.34 -4.86
N ALA A 6 10.02 4.63 -5.21
CA ALA A 6 8.77 5.29 -5.54
C ALA A 6 8.75 5.74 -7.01
N PHE A 7 7.63 5.44 -7.70
CA PHE A 7 7.36 5.89 -9.06
C PHE A 7 6.27 6.97 -8.98
N ALA A 8 6.64 8.23 -9.12
CA ALA A 8 5.73 9.36 -9.01
C ALA A 8 5.81 10.27 -10.24
N ASN A 9 4.65 10.68 -10.75
CA ASN A 9 4.51 11.68 -11.80
C ASN A 9 3.08 12.20 -11.81
N PHE A 10 2.89 13.51 -11.97
CA PHE A 10 1.57 14.13 -12.05
C PHE A 10 0.84 13.81 -13.36
N LYS A 11 1.58 13.58 -14.45
CA LYS A 11 0.98 13.28 -15.74
C LYS A 11 0.52 11.82 -15.79
N GLY A 12 -0.71 11.59 -16.22
CA GLY A 12 -1.24 10.24 -16.52
C GLY A 12 -0.56 9.62 -17.76
N GLY A 13 -0.60 8.30 -17.87
CA GLY A 13 -0.14 7.58 -19.06
C GLY A 13 1.37 7.53 -19.30
N VAL A 14 2.19 8.02 -18.37
CA VAL A 14 3.67 8.05 -18.54
C VAL A 14 4.37 6.75 -18.15
N GLY A 15 3.63 5.68 -17.88
CA GLY A 15 4.20 4.37 -17.60
C GLY A 15 4.58 4.10 -16.13
N LYS A 16 4.10 4.89 -15.14
CA LYS A 16 4.38 4.68 -13.71
C LYS A 16 4.12 3.23 -13.28
N THR A 17 2.88 2.79 -13.45
CA THR A 17 2.44 1.43 -13.07
C THR A 17 3.20 0.37 -13.84
N THR A 18 3.40 0.58 -15.15
CA THR A 18 4.18 -0.33 -16.02
C THR A 18 5.59 -0.52 -15.50
N CYS A 19 6.30 0.56 -15.19
CA CYS A 19 7.66 0.49 -14.65
C CYS A 19 7.68 -0.19 -13.27
N ALA A 20 6.76 0.18 -12.37
CA ALA A 20 6.67 -0.39 -11.03
C ALA A 20 6.45 -1.91 -11.08
N VAL A 21 5.48 -2.38 -11.88
CA VAL A 21 5.16 -3.80 -12.01
C VAL A 21 6.33 -4.59 -12.59
N ASN A 22 6.94 -4.09 -13.67
CA ASN A 22 8.03 -4.80 -14.32
C ASN A 22 9.28 -4.89 -13.44
N ILE A 23 9.64 -3.81 -12.75
CA ILE A 23 10.79 -3.81 -11.83
C ILE A 23 10.50 -4.71 -10.63
N ALA A 24 9.31 -4.61 -10.01
CA ALA A 24 8.92 -5.46 -8.89
C ALA A 24 8.91 -6.95 -9.30
N GLY A 25 8.34 -7.26 -10.46
CA GLY A 25 8.33 -8.61 -11.03
C GLY A 25 9.73 -9.14 -11.29
N CYS A 26 10.60 -8.34 -11.88
CA CYS A 26 12.00 -8.70 -12.13
C CYS A 26 12.74 -9.02 -10.82
N LEU A 27 12.64 -8.15 -9.82
CA LEU A 27 13.26 -8.34 -8.51
C LEU A 27 12.75 -9.61 -7.82
N ALA A 28 11.44 -9.84 -7.85
CA ALA A 28 10.84 -10.99 -7.19
C ALA A 28 11.07 -12.30 -7.95
N TYR A 29 10.96 -12.29 -9.28
CA TYR A 29 11.05 -13.50 -10.09
C TYR A 29 12.49 -13.91 -10.39
N HIS A 30 13.32 -12.99 -10.90
CA HIS A 30 14.70 -13.31 -11.29
C HIS A 30 15.67 -13.26 -10.09
N PHE A 31 15.56 -12.23 -9.26
CA PHE A 31 16.48 -12.01 -8.13
C PHE A 31 15.99 -12.65 -6.83
N LYS A 32 14.81 -13.29 -6.84
CA LYS A 32 14.22 -13.98 -5.66
C LYS A 32 14.05 -13.07 -4.42
N GLN A 33 13.99 -11.77 -4.63
CA GLN A 33 13.77 -10.81 -3.55
C GLN A 33 12.31 -10.85 -3.09
N LYS A 34 12.08 -10.67 -1.79
CA LYS A 34 10.73 -10.43 -1.26
C LYS A 34 10.37 -8.97 -1.56
N VAL A 35 9.35 -8.76 -2.36
CA VAL A 35 8.91 -7.43 -2.83
C VAL A 35 7.48 -7.20 -2.40
N LEU A 36 7.23 -6.03 -1.82
CA LEU A 36 5.88 -5.51 -1.60
C LEU A 36 5.65 -4.35 -2.56
N LEU A 37 4.69 -4.50 -3.46
CA LEU A 37 4.26 -3.50 -4.41
C LEU A 37 2.97 -2.86 -3.90
N ILE A 38 2.99 -1.55 -3.64
CA ILE A 38 1.84 -0.80 -3.11
C ILE A 38 1.39 0.20 -4.16
N ASP A 39 0.11 0.11 -4.54
CA ASP A 39 -0.54 1.11 -5.39
C ASP A 39 -1.08 2.24 -4.53
N LEU A 40 -0.68 3.46 -4.83
CA LEU A 40 -1.16 4.68 -4.17
C LEU A 40 -1.91 5.60 -5.15
N ASP A 41 -2.14 5.11 -6.38
CA ASP A 41 -2.85 5.88 -7.41
C ASP A 41 -4.36 5.63 -7.28
N VAL A 42 -5.13 6.70 -7.21
CA VAL A 42 -6.61 6.67 -7.21
C VAL A 42 -7.20 5.92 -8.41
N GLN A 43 -6.48 5.86 -9.53
CA GLN A 43 -6.91 5.11 -10.72
C GLN A 43 -6.86 3.59 -10.52
N SER A 44 -6.18 3.12 -9.46
CA SER A 44 -6.18 1.70 -9.08
C SER A 44 -5.74 0.75 -10.20
N SER A 45 -4.83 1.21 -11.05
CA SER A 45 -4.42 0.50 -12.25
C SER A 45 -3.73 -0.83 -11.95
N LEU A 46 -3.05 -0.94 -10.82
CA LEU A 46 -2.30 -2.12 -10.42
C LEU A 46 -3.22 -3.33 -10.17
N GLY A 47 -4.32 -3.11 -9.44
CA GLY A 47 -5.31 -4.15 -9.18
C GLY A 47 -5.95 -4.64 -10.46
N GLN A 48 -6.32 -3.73 -11.35
CA GLN A 48 -6.92 -4.06 -12.64
C GLN A 48 -5.98 -4.85 -13.57
N TRP A 49 -4.67 -4.65 -13.45
CA TRP A 49 -3.67 -5.34 -14.26
C TRP A 49 -3.30 -6.73 -13.76
N LEU A 50 -3.25 -6.90 -12.44
CA LEU A 50 -2.67 -8.09 -11.81
C LEU A 50 -3.71 -9.06 -11.25
N MET A 51 -4.97 -8.66 -11.23
CA MET A 51 -6.07 -9.50 -10.75
C MET A 51 -7.04 -9.80 -11.88
N GLU A 52 -7.64 -11.00 -11.84
CA GLU A 52 -8.78 -11.32 -12.70
C GLU A 52 -9.94 -10.34 -12.41
N PRO A 53 -10.72 -9.92 -13.45
CA PRO A 53 -11.74 -8.87 -13.29
C PRO A 53 -12.77 -9.14 -12.18
N GLU A 54 -13.27 -10.36 -12.06
CA GLU A 54 -14.22 -10.74 -11.02
C GLU A 54 -13.58 -10.70 -9.64
N TRP A 55 -12.33 -11.15 -9.54
CA TRP A 55 -11.59 -11.13 -8.28
C TRP A 55 -11.27 -9.70 -7.87
N TRP A 56 -10.82 -8.86 -8.80
CA TRP A 56 -10.63 -7.44 -8.57
C TRP A 56 -11.90 -6.75 -8.09
N HIS A 57 -13.03 -7.00 -8.77
CA HIS A 57 -14.31 -6.42 -8.39
C HIS A 57 -14.73 -6.79 -6.97
N ASN A 58 -14.53 -8.03 -6.56
CA ASN A 58 -14.83 -8.45 -5.19
C ASN A 58 -13.84 -7.88 -4.17
N TRP A 59 -12.55 -7.86 -4.50
CA TRP A 59 -11.50 -7.32 -3.62
C TRP A 59 -11.70 -5.83 -3.36
N SER A 60 -11.97 -5.05 -4.39
CA SER A 60 -12.10 -3.59 -4.33
C SER A 60 -13.25 -3.10 -3.44
N LYS A 61 -14.26 -3.96 -3.17
CA LYS A 61 -15.34 -3.67 -2.22
C LYS A 61 -14.87 -3.68 -0.75
N HIS A 62 -13.72 -4.25 -0.47
CA HIS A 62 -13.19 -4.35 0.87
C HIS A 62 -12.09 -3.31 1.13
N ARG A 63 -12.47 -2.10 1.53
CA ARG A 63 -11.56 -0.98 1.83
C ARG A 63 -10.36 -1.39 2.69
N ARG A 64 -10.58 -2.24 3.71
CA ARG A 64 -9.52 -2.73 4.62
C ARG A 64 -8.45 -3.59 3.94
N LYS A 65 -8.72 -4.08 2.74
CA LYS A 65 -7.80 -4.92 1.96
C LYS A 65 -7.02 -4.13 0.91
N THR A 66 -6.87 -2.83 1.09
CA THR A 66 -6.27 -1.95 0.08
C THR A 66 -5.35 -0.92 0.73
N SER A 67 -4.58 -0.22 -0.07
CA SER A 67 -3.73 0.87 0.40
C SER A 67 -4.52 2.04 1.02
N TYR A 68 -5.82 2.17 0.72
CA TYR A 68 -6.69 3.14 1.36
C TYR A 68 -6.69 2.99 2.89
N GLN A 69 -6.68 1.75 3.41
CA GLN A 69 -6.64 1.52 4.85
C GLN A 69 -5.36 2.03 5.51
N ILE A 70 -4.22 2.03 4.80
CA ILE A 70 -2.97 2.60 5.32
C ILE A 70 -3.16 4.08 5.69
N PHE A 71 -3.81 4.83 4.78
CA PHE A 71 -4.07 6.25 5.01
C PHE A 71 -5.10 6.48 6.11
N LEU A 72 -6.17 5.67 6.13
CA LEU A 72 -7.16 5.76 7.22
C LEU A 72 -6.53 5.49 8.58
N ASP A 73 -5.66 4.52 8.68
CA ASP A 73 -4.95 4.21 9.94
C ASP A 73 -4.10 5.39 10.40
N ILE A 74 -3.42 6.06 9.47
CA ILE A 74 -2.65 7.27 9.77
C ILE A 74 -3.57 8.41 10.23
N ILE A 75 -4.69 8.63 9.53
CA ILE A 75 -5.64 9.71 9.82
C ILE A 75 -6.37 9.49 11.14
N MET A 76 -6.77 8.25 11.42
CA MET A 76 -7.60 7.89 12.58
C MET A 76 -6.77 7.44 13.79
N GLY A 77 -5.46 7.26 13.66
CA GLY A 77 -4.61 6.66 14.69
C GLY A 77 -4.99 5.19 14.95
N SER A 78 -5.48 4.47 13.94
CA SER A 78 -5.85 3.06 14.03
C SER A 78 -4.77 2.15 13.45
N HIS A 79 -4.90 0.84 13.62
CA HIS A 79 -3.94 -0.17 13.15
C HIS A 79 -4.68 -1.36 12.51
N ALA A 80 -5.67 -1.07 11.67
CA ALA A 80 -6.50 -2.10 11.06
C ALA A 80 -5.86 -2.72 9.81
N TRP A 81 -4.91 -2.01 9.17
CA TRP A 81 -4.20 -2.52 8.01
C TRP A 81 -3.18 -3.60 8.41
N SER A 82 -3.12 -4.65 7.63
CA SER A 82 -2.08 -5.68 7.77
C SER A 82 -1.66 -6.22 6.41
N ILE A 83 -0.41 -6.67 6.30
CA ILE A 83 0.10 -7.29 5.07
C ILE A 83 -0.74 -8.51 4.71
N ASP A 84 -1.01 -9.38 5.67
CA ASP A 84 -1.70 -10.66 5.43
C ASP A 84 -3.12 -10.49 4.90
N SER A 85 -3.84 -9.47 5.38
CA SER A 85 -5.22 -9.21 4.96
C SER A 85 -5.34 -8.26 3.77
N SER A 86 -4.32 -7.46 3.50
CA SER A 86 -4.38 -6.35 2.53
C SER A 86 -3.50 -6.55 1.30
N THR A 87 -2.85 -7.70 1.19
CA THR A 87 -2.05 -8.05 0.02
C THR A 87 -2.45 -9.40 -0.53
N PHE A 88 -2.17 -9.59 -1.81
CA PHE A 88 -2.22 -10.90 -2.44
C PHE A 88 -0.87 -11.24 -3.06
N SER A 89 -0.56 -12.52 -3.12
CA SER A 89 0.61 -13.02 -3.83
C SER A 89 0.22 -13.37 -5.26
N HIS A 90 0.99 -12.91 -6.22
CA HIS A 90 0.77 -13.27 -7.62
C HIS A 90 1.13 -14.75 -7.85
N LYS A 91 0.24 -15.53 -8.48
CA LYS A 91 0.40 -16.99 -8.69
C LYS A 91 1.73 -17.36 -9.31
N MET A 92 2.19 -16.59 -10.30
CA MET A 92 3.44 -16.83 -11.02
C MET A 92 4.68 -16.31 -10.28
N CYS A 93 4.51 -15.52 -9.21
CA CYS A 93 5.60 -14.88 -8.49
C CYS A 93 5.32 -14.80 -6.97
N PRO A 94 5.54 -15.89 -6.22
CA PRO A 94 5.20 -15.95 -4.80
C PRO A 94 5.93 -14.91 -3.93
N ASN A 95 7.09 -14.45 -4.38
CA ASN A 95 7.86 -13.43 -3.68
C ASN A 95 7.35 -12.00 -3.91
N LEU A 96 6.33 -11.82 -4.77
CA LEU A 96 5.69 -10.53 -5.01
C LEU A 96 4.36 -10.46 -4.29
N LEU A 97 4.31 -9.64 -3.25
CA LEU A 97 3.07 -9.24 -2.58
C LEU A 97 2.56 -7.93 -3.18
N VAL A 98 1.28 -7.85 -3.44
CA VAL A 98 0.65 -6.70 -4.08
C VAL A 98 -0.45 -6.15 -3.17
N CYS A 99 -0.37 -4.87 -2.84
CA CYS A 99 -1.39 -4.11 -2.14
C CYS A 99 -2.04 -3.13 -3.13
N PRO A 100 -3.24 -3.42 -3.65
CA PRO A 100 -3.89 -2.56 -4.61
C PRO A 100 -4.51 -1.33 -3.96
N ALA A 101 -4.72 -0.26 -4.74
CA ALA A 101 -5.55 0.88 -4.36
C ALA A 101 -7.04 0.60 -4.64
N THR A 102 -7.90 1.54 -4.27
CA THR A 102 -9.31 1.60 -4.70
C THR A 102 -9.70 3.04 -5.05
N PHE A 103 -10.84 3.20 -5.72
CA PHE A 103 -11.43 4.52 -5.98
C PHE A 103 -11.80 5.28 -4.69
N ASP A 104 -11.93 4.60 -3.55
CA ASP A 104 -12.12 5.24 -2.24
C ASP A 104 -10.98 6.20 -1.86
N MET A 105 -9.82 6.08 -2.53
CA MET A 105 -8.71 7.03 -2.39
C MET A 105 -9.12 8.47 -2.71
N LEU A 106 -10.20 8.69 -3.51
CA LEU A 106 -10.78 10.02 -3.75
C LEU A 106 -11.35 10.64 -2.47
N ASP A 107 -11.79 9.84 -1.53
CA ASP A 107 -12.37 10.28 -0.26
C ASP A 107 -11.31 10.72 0.76
N LEU A 108 -10.02 10.42 0.54
CA LEU A 108 -8.96 10.70 1.51
C LEU A 108 -8.82 12.18 1.84
N ASP A 109 -8.98 13.04 0.85
CA ASP A 109 -8.89 14.50 1.05
C ASP A 109 -9.98 14.98 2.01
N THR A 110 -11.20 14.51 1.82
CA THR A 110 -12.34 14.78 2.70
C THR A 110 -12.10 14.25 4.11
N GLN A 111 -11.60 13.01 4.24
CA GLN A 111 -11.31 12.39 5.53
C GLN A 111 -10.18 13.13 6.26
N LEU A 112 -9.14 13.52 5.55
CA LEU A 112 -8.03 14.30 6.09
C LEU A 112 -8.52 15.67 6.58
N HIS A 113 -9.34 16.36 5.79
CA HIS A 113 -9.91 17.65 6.18
C HIS A 113 -10.77 17.54 7.44
N HIS A 114 -11.61 16.51 7.54
CA HIS A 114 -12.39 16.23 8.74
C HIS A 114 -11.52 15.92 9.95
N ALA A 115 -10.46 15.15 9.76
CA ALA A 115 -9.54 14.79 10.84
C ALA A 115 -8.78 16.01 11.36
N LEU A 116 -8.27 16.87 10.49
CA LEU A 116 -7.52 18.07 10.85
C LEU A 116 -8.37 19.10 11.61
N ASN A 117 -9.68 19.12 11.38
CA ASN A 117 -10.61 20.04 12.04
C ASN A 117 -11.14 19.50 13.37
N LYS A 118 -10.78 18.30 13.80
CA LYS A 118 -11.12 17.80 15.15
C LYS A 118 -10.18 18.38 16.20
N PRO A 119 -10.70 18.94 17.33
CA PRO A 119 -9.89 19.57 18.37
C PRO A 119 -8.86 18.65 19.05
N SER A 120 -9.02 17.33 18.91
CA SER A 120 -8.21 16.30 19.57
C SER A 120 -7.13 15.68 18.70
N HIS A 121 -6.97 16.11 17.43
CA HIS A 121 -5.92 15.54 16.57
C HIS A 121 -4.55 16.18 16.83
N PRO A 122 -3.50 15.38 16.92
CA PRO A 122 -2.13 15.89 16.97
C PRO A 122 -1.83 16.72 15.71
N LYS A 123 -1.14 17.84 15.90
CA LYS A 123 -0.77 18.73 14.78
C LYS A 123 0.02 17.96 13.70
N PRO A 124 -0.10 18.33 12.41
CA PRO A 124 0.50 17.61 11.27
C PRO A 124 1.98 17.25 11.42
N PHE A 125 2.74 18.01 12.21
CA PHE A 125 4.16 17.75 12.48
C PHE A 125 4.43 16.57 13.44
N GLN A 126 3.45 16.13 14.24
CA GLN A 126 3.56 14.93 15.07
C GLN A 126 3.31 13.65 14.26
N CYS A 127 2.50 13.72 13.21
CA CYS A 127 2.26 12.62 12.28
C CYS A 127 3.54 12.09 11.61
N SER A 128 4.56 12.95 11.42
CA SER A 128 5.84 12.51 10.83
C SER A 128 6.67 11.58 11.72
N LYS A 129 6.45 11.57 13.04
CA LYS A 129 7.10 10.63 13.98
C LYS A 129 6.37 9.29 14.01
N GLU A 130 5.06 9.31 13.92
CA GLU A 130 4.23 8.10 13.86
C GLU A 130 4.42 7.35 12.54
N LEU A 131 4.53 8.07 11.41
CA LEU A 131 4.88 7.48 10.11
C LEU A 131 6.21 6.70 10.16
N ARG A 132 7.21 7.17 10.91
CA ARG A 132 8.46 6.42 11.08
C ARG A 132 8.28 5.15 11.91
N GLY A 133 7.38 5.17 12.90
CA GLY A 133 7.02 3.99 13.69
C GLY A 133 6.31 2.93 12.85
N HIS A 134 5.34 3.35 12.03
CA HIS A 134 4.65 2.45 11.11
C HIS A 134 5.57 1.88 10.02
N HIS A 135 6.46 2.70 9.49
CA HIS A 135 7.46 2.24 8.50
C HIS A 135 8.38 1.17 9.08
N SER A 136 8.85 1.33 10.32
CA SER A 136 9.69 0.33 10.98
C SER A 136 8.90 -0.95 11.31
N HIS A 137 7.64 -0.86 11.71
CA HIS A 137 6.78 -2.03 11.98
C HIS A 137 6.42 -2.79 10.69
N LEU A 138 6.12 -2.07 9.61
CA LEU A 138 5.89 -2.66 8.29
C LEU A 138 7.14 -3.41 7.80
N ILE A 139 8.29 -2.79 7.98
CA ILE A 139 9.59 -3.32 7.60
C ILE A 139 9.98 -4.53 8.48
N SER A 140 9.74 -4.51 9.80
CA SER A 140 10.05 -5.65 10.68
C SER A 140 9.23 -6.89 10.32
N ARG A 141 7.95 -6.72 9.93
CA ARG A 141 7.11 -7.84 9.45
C ARG A 141 7.58 -8.42 8.11
N LEU A 142 8.08 -7.58 7.20
CA LEU A 142 8.64 -8.03 5.92
C LEU A 142 9.93 -8.86 6.11
N SER A 143 10.64 -8.67 7.22
CA SER A 143 11.90 -9.39 7.50
C SER A 143 11.73 -10.72 8.24
N GLY A 144 10.55 -11.03 8.71
CA GLY A 144 10.33 -12.28 9.49
C GLY A 144 10.92 -12.23 10.89
N GLU A 145 11.37 -11.08 11.39
CA GLU A 145 11.95 -10.93 12.73
C GLU A 145 10.92 -10.97 13.88
N ALA A 146 9.61 -11.01 13.54
CA ALA A 146 8.53 -11.05 14.53
C ALA A 146 8.12 -12.49 14.97
N ALA A 147 8.84 -13.54 14.57
CA ALA A 147 8.43 -14.93 14.80
C ALA A 147 9.34 -15.69 15.78
N MET A 148 10.12 -15.00 16.62
CA MET A 148 10.83 -15.67 17.74
C MET A 148 10.81 -14.76 18.97
N GLN A 149 9.69 -14.76 19.66
CA GLN A 149 9.59 -14.61 21.12
C GLN A 149 8.37 -15.36 21.62
#